data_e06c01c4f27194225eabd99f0b03c96a
#
_entry.id   e06c01c4f27194225eabd99f0b03c96a
#
_cell.length_a   1.000
_cell.length_b   1.000
_cell.length_c   1.000
_cell.angle_alpha   90.00
_cell.angle_beta   90.00
_cell.angle_gamma   90.00
#
_symmetry.space_group_name_H-M   'P 1'
#
loop_
_entity.id
_entity.type
_entity.pdbx_description
1 polymer ?
#
loop_
_entity_poly.entity_id
_entity_poly.type
_entity_poly.pdbx_seq_one_letter_code
_entity_poly.pdbx_strand_id
1 'polypeptide(L)'
;WADFSFGRIVYKRDNGEALYRRSLYTFWRRSVKPAMFFDNPARRVCTVRPSRTNTPMHALNLLNDITYVEAARCFAEQLLRQPGSDADRLGQAFVIATGRLAKRDEIDLLARRLSKLQTHYAGNPESVKELLSIGEARPDPALNGAQVAALTGITSLILNLDEVITKE
;
A
#
# COMPACT_ATOMS: atom_id res chain seq x y z
N TRP A 1 -5.55 -5.08 21.03
CA TRP A 1 -6.78 -4.34 21.27
C TRP A 1 -7.36 -4.75 22.60
N ALA A 2 -7.64 -3.77 23.49
CA ALA A 2 -8.30 -4.06 24.75
C ALA A 2 -9.75 -4.46 24.47
N ASP A 3 -10.13 -5.64 24.94
CA ASP A 3 -11.50 -6.10 24.82
C ASP A 3 -12.28 -5.79 26.11
N PHE A 4 -13.35 -5.01 25.94
CA PHE A 4 -14.27 -4.70 27.06
C PHE A 4 -15.33 -5.80 27.29
N SER A 5 -15.21 -6.94 26.64
CA SER A 5 -16.08 -8.11 26.85
C SER A 5 -15.60 -9.04 27.97
N PHE A 6 -14.76 -8.55 28.88
CA PHE A 6 -14.17 -9.33 29.97
C PHE A 6 -13.38 -10.57 29.49
N GLY A 7 -12.65 -10.43 28.39
CA GLY A 7 -11.80 -11.47 27.85
C GLY A 7 -12.52 -12.62 27.12
N ARG A 8 -13.82 -12.47 26.86
CA ARG A 8 -14.61 -13.51 26.16
C ARG A 8 -14.40 -13.51 24.65
N ILE A 9 -13.94 -12.41 24.05
CA ILE A 9 -13.71 -12.26 22.61
C ILE A 9 -12.23 -12.04 22.35
N VAL A 10 -11.60 -12.99 21.68
CA VAL A 10 -10.22 -12.89 21.21
C VAL A 10 -10.23 -12.52 19.73
N TYR A 11 -9.72 -11.33 19.41
CA TYR A 11 -9.56 -10.91 18.01
C TYR A 11 -8.31 -11.57 17.43
N LYS A 12 -8.51 -12.37 16.40
CA LYS A 12 -7.42 -12.89 15.58
C LYS A 12 -7.32 -12.03 14.31
N ARG A 13 -6.08 -11.78 13.88
CA ARG A 13 -5.84 -11.16 12.58
C ARG A 13 -6.36 -12.09 11.48
N ASP A 14 -7.07 -11.53 10.51
CA ASP A 14 -7.45 -12.25 9.31
C ASP A 14 -6.22 -12.63 8.48
N ASN A 15 -6.34 -13.67 7.66
CA ASN A 15 -5.28 -14.17 6.79
C ASN A 15 -5.81 -14.35 5.37
N GLY A 16 -4.91 -14.37 4.40
CA GLY A 16 -5.22 -14.59 2.99
C GLY A 16 -6.21 -13.57 2.42
N GLU A 17 -7.16 -14.02 1.63
CA GLU A 17 -8.14 -13.15 0.95
C GLU A 17 -8.95 -12.26 1.89
N ALA A 18 -9.12 -12.64 3.14
CA ALA A 18 -9.86 -11.85 4.11
C ALA A 18 -9.21 -10.51 4.44
N LEU A 19 -7.88 -10.37 4.26
CA LEU A 19 -7.14 -9.11 4.44
C LEU A 19 -7.48 -8.06 3.37
N TYR A 20 -7.90 -8.49 2.18
CA TYR A 20 -8.10 -7.62 1.02
C TYR A 20 -9.56 -7.31 0.72
N ARG A 21 -10.44 -7.54 1.70
CA ARG A 21 -11.86 -7.22 1.58
C ARG A 21 -12.12 -5.73 1.74
N ARG A 22 -13.16 -5.24 1.05
CA ARG A 22 -13.66 -3.88 1.28
C ARG A 22 -14.06 -3.69 2.74
N SER A 23 -13.85 -2.50 3.29
CA SER A 23 -14.17 -2.15 4.68
C SER A 23 -15.60 -2.48 5.10
N LEU A 24 -16.54 -2.55 4.16
CA LEU A 24 -17.92 -2.98 4.40
C LEU A 24 -18.01 -4.40 4.98
N TYR A 25 -17.09 -5.27 4.58
CA TYR A 25 -17.06 -6.69 4.98
C TYR A 25 -16.11 -6.97 6.14
N THR A 26 -15.45 -5.92 6.68
CA THR A 26 -14.59 -6.04 7.85
C THR A 26 -15.36 -5.75 9.13
N PHE A 27 -15.01 -6.43 10.22
CA PHE A 27 -15.62 -6.18 11.51
C PHE A 27 -15.09 -4.88 12.12
N TRP A 28 -16.00 -3.94 12.34
CA TRP A 28 -15.71 -2.66 12.98
C TRP A 28 -16.31 -2.62 14.37
N ARG A 29 -15.46 -2.58 15.37
CA ARG A 29 -15.95 -2.41 16.73
C ARG A 29 -16.43 -0.98 16.96
N ARG A 30 -17.66 -0.82 17.46
CA ARG A 30 -18.28 0.52 17.66
C ARG A 30 -17.48 1.43 18.60
N SER A 31 -16.89 0.86 19.66
CA SER A 31 -16.21 1.61 20.71
C SER A 31 -14.73 1.89 20.43
N VAL A 32 -14.10 1.10 19.58
CA VAL A 32 -12.66 1.22 19.26
C VAL A 32 -12.49 1.09 17.76
N LYS A 33 -12.25 2.19 17.07
CA LYS A 33 -12.04 2.25 15.64
C LYS A 33 -10.69 2.83 15.34
N PRO A 34 -10.06 2.44 14.25
CA PRO A 34 -8.94 3.18 13.70
C PRO A 34 -9.42 4.46 12.98
N ALA A 35 -10.29 5.25 13.64
CA ALA A 35 -10.88 6.44 13.07
C ALA A 35 -9.82 7.47 12.64
N MET A 36 -8.71 7.52 13.37
CA MET A 36 -7.61 8.42 13.05
C MET A 36 -6.88 8.04 11.74
N PHE A 37 -7.03 6.79 11.25
CA PHE A 37 -6.35 6.34 10.04
C PHE A 37 -7.23 6.39 8.79
N PHE A 38 -8.56 6.48 8.93
CA PHE A 38 -9.46 6.36 7.79
C PHE A 38 -10.62 7.35 7.82
N ASP A 39 -10.52 8.42 8.57
CA ASP A 39 -11.54 9.47 8.70
C ASP A 39 -12.96 8.94 8.99
N ASN A 40 -13.06 7.80 9.64
CA ASN A 40 -14.33 7.18 9.93
C ASN A 40 -15.09 7.93 11.02
N PRO A 41 -16.38 8.22 10.80
CA PRO A 41 -17.20 8.88 11.80
C PRO A 41 -17.29 8.06 13.09
N ALA A 42 -17.24 8.72 14.22
CA ALA A 42 -17.25 8.07 15.54
C ALA A 42 -18.55 7.31 15.86
N ARG A 43 -19.58 7.44 15.03
CA ARG A 43 -20.92 6.82 15.20
C ARG A 43 -21.59 7.06 16.56
N ARG A 44 -21.13 8.06 17.31
CA ARG A 44 -21.73 8.50 18.56
C ARG A 44 -22.75 9.62 18.34
N VAL A 45 -22.49 10.42 17.31
CA VAL A 45 -23.34 11.53 16.87
C VAL A 45 -23.53 11.43 15.37
N CYS A 46 -24.61 12.00 14.88
CA CYS A 46 -24.83 12.11 13.44
C CYS A 46 -23.79 13.06 12.83
N THR A 47 -23.04 12.57 11.86
CA THR A 47 -22.04 13.36 11.14
C THR A 47 -22.49 13.48 9.70
N VAL A 48 -22.95 14.66 9.32
CA VAL A 48 -23.46 14.93 7.97
C VAL A 48 -22.35 14.93 6.94
N ARG A 49 -21.18 15.48 7.31
CA ARG A 49 -19.99 15.50 6.46
C ARG A 49 -18.76 15.15 7.31
N PRO A 50 -18.15 13.99 7.09
CA PRO A 50 -16.89 13.66 7.76
C PRO A 50 -15.78 14.62 7.30
N SER A 51 -14.89 14.98 8.23
CA SER A 51 -13.66 15.70 7.86
C SER A 51 -12.75 14.75 7.11
N ARG A 52 -12.17 15.20 6.01
CA ARG A 52 -11.11 14.50 5.32
C ARG A 52 -9.78 14.98 5.85
N THR A 53 -8.95 14.07 6.31
CA THR A 53 -7.63 14.39 6.83
C THR A 53 -6.59 13.50 6.17
N ASN A 54 -5.53 14.10 5.64
CA ASN A 54 -4.34 13.39 5.23
C ASN A 54 -3.22 13.78 6.21
N THR A 55 -3.02 12.96 7.22
CA THR A 55 -2.04 13.24 8.27
C THR A 55 -0.76 12.44 8.04
N PRO A 56 0.39 12.90 8.58
CA PRO A 56 1.62 12.10 8.55
C PRO A 56 1.48 10.69 9.09
N MET A 57 0.54 10.47 10.03
CA MET A 57 0.24 9.14 10.57
C MET A 57 -0.40 8.22 9.54
N HIS A 58 -1.24 8.75 8.62
CA HIS A 58 -1.77 7.97 7.50
C HIS A 58 -0.64 7.51 6.59
N ALA A 59 0.24 8.43 6.17
CA ALA A 59 1.39 8.12 5.34
C ALA A 59 2.32 7.09 6.01
N LEU A 60 2.59 7.27 7.31
CA LEU A 60 3.41 6.33 8.08
C LEU A 60 2.80 4.92 8.08
N ASN A 61 1.49 4.81 8.30
CA ASN A 61 0.79 3.53 8.30
C ASN A 61 0.81 2.88 6.92
N LEU A 62 0.47 3.63 5.87
CA LEU A 62 0.43 3.11 4.50
C LEU A 62 1.81 2.66 3.98
N LEU A 63 2.88 3.31 4.42
CA LEU A 63 4.25 2.96 4.02
C LEU A 63 4.85 1.80 4.81
N ASN A 64 4.32 1.47 6.00
CA ASN A 64 4.95 0.52 6.90
C ASN A 64 4.08 -0.68 7.32
N ASP A 65 2.76 -0.61 7.13
CA ASP A 65 1.90 -1.75 7.44
C ASP A 65 2.16 -2.91 6.47
N ILE A 66 2.25 -4.11 7.01
CA ILE A 66 2.58 -5.33 6.27
C ILE A 66 1.65 -5.54 5.07
N THR A 67 0.35 -5.28 5.25
CA THR A 67 -0.66 -5.50 4.21
C THR A 67 -0.47 -4.54 3.03
N TYR A 68 -0.16 -3.27 3.31
CA TYR A 68 0.06 -2.27 2.26
C TYR A 68 1.40 -2.47 1.54
N VAL A 69 2.44 -2.86 2.27
CA VAL A 69 3.74 -3.20 1.65
C VAL A 69 3.61 -4.42 0.75
N GLU A 70 2.89 -5.45 1.20
CA GLU A 70 2.59 -6.63 0.38
C GLU A 70 1.77 -6.28 -0.87
N ALA A 71 0.73 -5.45 -0.73
CA ALA A 71 -0.06 -4.98 -1.86
C ALA A 71 0.79 -4.21 -2.88
N ALA A 72 1.70 -3.34 -2.42
CA ALA A 72 2.63 -2.62 -3.28
C ALA A 72 3.59 -3.57 -4.01
N ARG A 73 4.08 -4.62 -3.33
CA ARG A 73 4.92 -5.66 -3.93
C ARG A 73 4.17 -6.47 -5.00
N CYS A 74 2.97 -6.95 -4.69
CA CYS A 74 2.15 -7.67 -5.66
C CYS A 74 1.84 -6.81 -6.90
N PHE A 75 1.61 -5.51 -6.70
CA PHE A 75 1.41 -4.57 -7.79
C PHE A 75 2.69 -4.41 -8.63
N ALA A 76 3.85 -4.28 -8.00
CA ALA A 76 5.13 -4.24 -8.71
C ALA A 76 5.39 -5.51 -9.53
N GLU A 77 5.12 -6.70 -8.98
CA GLU A 77 5.22 -7.98 -9.70
C GLU A 77 4.30 -8.02 -10.91
N GLN A 78 3.05 -7.55 -10.77
CA GLN A 78 2.10 -7.48 -11.87
C GLN A 78 2.61 -6.59 -13.02
N LEU A 79 3.21 -5.45 -12.71
CA LEU A 79 3.80 -4.55 -13.70
C LEU A 79 5.03 -5.17 -14.39
N LEU A 80 5.87 -5.88 -13.65
CA LEU A 80 7.06 -6.53 -14.20
C LEU A 80 6.75 -7.70 -15.11
N ARG A 81 5.61 -8.38 -14.94
CA ARG A 81 5.16 -9.43 -15.86
C ARG A 81 4.77 -8.90 -17.23
N GLN A 82 4.50 -7.61 -17.34
CA GLN A 82 4.14 -7.00 -18.61
C GLN A 82 5.41 -6.57 -19.36
N PRO A 83 5.45 -6.79 -20.69
CA PRO A 83 6.55 -6.28 -21.51
C PRO A 83 6.48 -4.75 -21.57
N GLY A 84 7.64 -4.10 -21.63
CA GLY A 84 7.72 -2.64 -21.74
C GLY A 84 8.95 -2.06 -21.05
N SER A 85 9.19 -0.78 -21.28
CA SER A 85 10.24 -0.03 -20.59
C SER A 85 9.83 0.33 -19.16
N ASP A 86 10.78 0.77 -18.35
CA ASP A 86 10.49 1.26 -17.01
C ASP A 86 9.55 2.48 -17.05
N ALA A 87 9.67 3.34 -18.06
CA ALA A 87 8.78 4.50 -18.23
C ALA A 87 7.33 4.05 -18.53
N ASP A 88 7.14 3.01 -19.34
CA ASP A 88 5.82 2.45 -19.64
C ASP A 88 5.19 1.86 -18.38
N ARG A 89 5.96 1.11 -17.59
CA ARG A 89 5.51 0.53 -16.31
C ARG A 89 5.13 1.61 -15.29
N LEU A 90 5.91 2.69 -15.21
CA LEU A 90 5.60 3.82 -14.33
C LEU A 90 4.31 4.52 -14.77
N GLY A 91 4.15 4.77 -16.06
CA GLY A 91 2.91 5.35 -16.61
C GLY A 91 1.70 4.48 -16.33
N GLN A 92 1.83 3.17 -16.53
CA GLN A 92 0.77 2.21 -16.27
C GLN A 92 0.43 2.11 -14.77
N ALA A 93 1.44 2.07 -13.90
CA ALA A 93 1.24 2.10 -12.45
C ALA A 93 0.43 3.32 -12.03
N PHE A 94 0.76 4.47 -12.60
CA PHE A 94 0.10 5.71 -12.30
C PHE A 94 -1.37 5.71 -12.75
N VAL A 95 -1.65 5.24 -13.97
CA VAL A 95 -3.02 5.13 -14.49
C VAL A 95 -3.87 4.16 -13.65
N ILE A 96 -3.31 3.00 -13.28
CA ILE A 96 -4.04 2.01 -12.48
C ILE A 96 -4.40 2.58 -11.10
N ALA A 97 -3.48 3.31 -10.48
CA ALA A 97 -3.68 3.82 -9.13
C ALA A 97 -4.56 5.08 -9.08
N THR A 98 -4.40 6.00 -10.04
CA THR A 98 -5.04 7.33 -9.99
C THR A 98 -6.22 7.47 -10.97
N GLY A 99 -6.30 6.63 -12.00
CA GLY A 99 -7.30 6.73 -13.08
C GLY A 99 -6.97 7.80 -14.13
N ARG A 100 -5.82 8.50 -14.05
CA ARG A 100 -5.38 9.50 -15.00
C ARG A 100 -3.98 9.21 -15.56
N LEU A 101 -3.65 9.82 -16.67
CA LEU A 101 -2.30 9.77 -17.20
C LEU A 101 -1.34 10.60 -16.32
N ALA A 102 -0.14 10.06 -16.10
CA ALA A 102 0.91 10.80 -15.43
C ALA A 102 1.43 11.94 -16.32
N LYS A 103 1.74 13.07 -15.72
CA LYS A 103 2.44 14.16 -16.38
C LYS A 103 3.91 13.77 -16.59
N ARG A 104 4.56 14.41 -17.58
CA ARG A 104 5.96 14.13 -17.88
C ARG A 104 6.87 14.33 -16.68
N ASP A 105 6.68 15.41 -15.94
CA ASP A 105 7.48 15.69 -14.75
C ASP A 105 7.31 14.64 -13.64
N GLU A 106 6.10 14.05 -13.53
CA GLU A 106 5.80 12.97 -12.58
C GLU A 106 6.58 11.70 -12.96
N ILE A 107 6.53 11.34 -14.26
CA ILE A 107 7.29 10.18 -14.77
C ILE A 107 8.80 10.39 -14.59
N ASP A 108 9.31 11.56 -14.91
CA ASP A 108 10.74 11.87 -14.78
C ASP A 108 11.20 11.81 -13.30
N LEU A 109 10.35 12.25 -12.37
CA LEU A 109 10.63 12.15 -10.93
C LEU A 109 10.67 10.69 -10.47
N LEU A 110 9.64 9.91 -10.85
CA LEU A 110 9.54 8.49 -10.49
C LEU A 110 10.67 7.68 -11.10
N ALA A 111 11.04 7.94 -12.36
CA ALA A 111 12.15 7.27 -13.04
C ALA A 111 13.50 7.52 -12.36
N ARG A 112 13.77 8.78 -11.96
CA ARG A 112 14.98 9.10 -11.17
C ARG A 112 14.99 8.39 -9.83
N ARG A 113 13.83 8.29 -9.16
CA ARG A 113 13.73 7.55 -7.89
C ARG A 113 13.91 6.06 -8.09
N LEU A 114 13.30 5.49 -9.14
CA LEU A 114 13.43 4.08 -9.49
C LEU A 114 14.90 3.70 -9.73
N SER A 115 15.64 4.49 -10.51
CA SER A 115 17.07 4.26 -10.78
C SER A 115 17.90 4.21 -9.50
N LYS A 116 17.64 5.12 -8.55
CA LYS A 116 18.32 5.10 -7.24
C LYS A 116 17.99 3.84 -6.44
N LEU A 117 16.73 3.40 -6.45
CA LEU A 117 16.31 2.19 -5.76
C LEU A 117 16.89 0.94 -6.41
N GLN A 118 16.94 0.88 -7.75
CA GLN A 118 17.58 -0.22 -8.48
C GLN A 118 19.07 -0.34 -8.10
N THR A 119 19.80 0.77 -8.06
CA THR A 119 21.21 0.79 -7.62
C THR A 119 21.35 0.34 -6.16
N HIS A 120 20.48 0.80 -5.29
CA HIS A 120 20.48 0.44 -3.88
C HIS A 120 20.27 -1.07 -3.68
N TYR A 121 19.22 -1.63 -4.28
CA TYR A 121 18.88 -3.04 -4.09
C TYR A 121 19.82 -3.99 -4.86
N ALA A 122 20.45 -3.54 -5.95
CA ALA A 122 21.48 -4.30 -6.62
C ALA A 122 22.73 -4.51 -5.73
N GLY A 123 23.05 -3.55 -4.87
CA GLY A 123 24.15 -3.64 -3.92
C GLY A 123 23.80 -4.27 -2.57
N ASN A 124 22.50 -4.53 -2.28
CA ASN A 124 22.04 -4.95 -0.95
C ASN A 124 21.08 -6.15 -1.02
N PRO A 125 21.55 -7.36 -1.27
CA PRO A 125 20.72 -8.55 -1.41
C PRO A 125 19.94 -8.92 -0.14
N GLU A 126 20.49 -8.62 1.04
CA GLU A 126 19.79 -8.84 2.31
C GLU A 126 18.55 -8.00 2.42
N SER A 127 18.61 -6.70 2.09
CA SER A 127 17.45 -5.81 2.09
C SER A 127 16.39 -6.24 1.07
N VAL A 128 16.80 -6.82 -0.07
CA VAL A 128 15.87 -7.43 -1.02
C VAL A 128 15.12 -8.59 -0.37
N LYS A 129 15.84 -9.49 0.27
CA LYS A 129 15.27 -10.67 0.93
C LYS A 129 14.32 -10.28 2.04
N GLU A 130 14.69 -9.31 2.87
CA GLU A 130 13.83 -8.77 3.94
C GLU A 130 12.53 -8.21 3.36
N LEU A 131 12.60 -7.33 2.35
CA LEU A 131 11.41 -6.74 1.73
C LEU A 131 10.51 -7.82 1.10
N LEU A 132 11.07 -8.76 0.37
CA LEU A 132 10.31 -9.82 -0.29
C LEU A 132 9.69 -10.82 0.69
N SER A 133 10.18 -10.90 1.92
CA SER A 133 9.61 -11.75 2.97
C SER A 133 8.40 -11.14 3.68
N ILE A 134 8.10 -9.86 3.42
CA ILE A 134 6.97 -9.17 4.06
C ILE A 134 5.65 -9.66 3.45
N GLY A 135 4.70 -10.00 4.31
CA GLY A 135 3.36 -10.44 3.93
C GLY A 135 3.20 -11.95 3.84
N GLU A 136 2.08 -12.39 3.31
CA GLU A 136 1.70 -13.81 3.21
C GLU A 136 1.85 -14.36 1.79
N ALA A 137 1.71 -13.50 0.78
CA ALA A 137 1.88 -13.89 -0.62
C ALA A 137 3.35 -14.21 -0.91
N ARG A 138 3.59 -15.32 -1.58
CA ARG A 138 4.95 -15.72 -1.97
C ARG A 138 5.43 -14.85 -3.13
N PRO A 139 6.68 -14.37 -3.09
CA PRO A 139 7.28 -13.68 -4.23
C PRO A 139 7.31 -14.57 -5.47
N ASP A 140 7.15 -13.97 -6.65
CA ASP A 140 7.26 -14.68 -7.92
C ASP A 140 8.74 -15.04 -8.20
N PRO A 141 9.10 -16.33 -8.22
CA PRO A 141 10.48 -16.75 -8.43
C PRO A 141 11.00 -16.50 -9.86
N ALA A 142 10.12 -16.22 -10.82
CA ALA A 142 10.48 -15.92 -12.19
C ALA A 142 10.99 -14.48 -12.38
N LEU A 143 10.73 -13.60 -11.39
CA LEU A 143 11.10 -12.19 -11.45
C LEU A 143 12.43 -11.92 -10.73
N ASN A 144 13.16 -10.92 -11.22
CA ASN A 144 14.37 -10.48 -10.55
C ASN A 144 14.03 -9.75 -9.24
N GLY A 145 14.42 -10.31 -8.10
CA GLY A 145 14.08 -9.79 -6.76
C GLY A 145 14.52 -8.34 -6.54
N ALA A 146 15.68 -7.92 -7.04
CA ALA A 146 16.14 -6.54 -6.90
C ALA A 146 15.26 -5.56 -7.69
N GLN A 147 14.79 -5.95 -8.87
CA GLN A 147 13.85 -5.17 -9.67
C GLN A 147 12.48 -5.10 -8.99
N VAL A 148 12.00 -6.22 -8.45
CA VAL A 148 10.74 -6.25 -7.65
C VAL A 148 10.86 -5.31 -6.47
N ALA A 149 11.93 -5.39 -5.69
CA ALA A 149 12.13 -4.54 -4.52
C ALA A 149 12.19 -3.05 -4.88
N ALA A 150 12.92 -2.70 -5.95
CA ALA A 150 13.01 -1.32 -6.42
C ALA A 150 11.65 -0.77 -6.88
N LEU A 151 10.91 -1.55 -7.66
CA LEU A 151 9.60 -1.13 -8.15
C LEU A 151 8.55 -1.12 -7.03
N THR A 152 8.66 -2.00 -6.02
CA THR A 152 7.81 -1.97 -4.80
C THR A 152 7.93 -0.63 -4.09
N GLY A 153 9.12 -0.07 -3.97
CA GLY A 153 9.29 1.28 -3.40
C GLY A 153 8.57 2.36 -4.19
N ILE A 154 8.49 2.23 -5.51
CA ILE A 154 7.75 3.18 -6.38
C ILE A 154 6.25 2.97 -6.28
N THR A 155 5.77 1.74 -6.36
CA THR A 155 4.33 1.44 -6.24
C THR A 155 3.79 1.83 -4.88
N SER A 156 4.57 1.65 -3.81
CA SER A 156 4.22 2.12 -2.47
C SER A 156 4.08 3.65 -2.42
N LEU A 157 4.98 4.40 -3.07
CA LEU A 157 4.86 5.86 -3.16
C LEU A 157 3.61 6.29 -3.95
N ILE A 158 3.33 5.63 -5.09
CA ILE A 158 2.15 5.95 -5.91
C ILE A 158 0.86 5.65 -5.14
N LEU A 159 0.78 4.52 -4.45
CA LEU A 159 -0.38 4.15 -3.65
C LEU A 159 -0.59 5.07 -2.43
N ASN A 160 0.43 5.82 -2.03
CA ASN A 160 0.36 6.79 -0.93
C ASN A 160 0.14 8.24 -1.40
N LEU A 161 -0.13 8.45 -2.69
CA LEU A 161 -0.52 9.77 -3.19
C LEU A 161 -1.88 10.18 -2.63
N ASP A 162 -2.04 11.46 -2.33
CA ASP A 162 -3.28 12.02 -1.80
C ASP A 162 -4.48 11.69 -2.70
N GLU A 163 -4.34 11.83 -4.00
CA GLU A 163 -5.36 11.50 -5.00
C GLU A 163 -5.74 10.01 -5.08
N VAL A 164 -4.92 9.12 -4.52
CA VAL A 164 -5.23 7.68 -4.40
C VAL A 164 -6.00 7.39 -3.11
N ILE A 165 -5.60 8.05 -2.03
CA ILE A 165 -6.16 7.84 -0.69
C ILE A 165 -7.48 8.57 -0.54
N THR A 166 -7.54 9.81 -1.03
CA THR A 166 -8.70 10.71 -0.91
C THR A 166 -9.44 10.76 -2.24
N LYS A 167 -10.65 10.21 -2.28
CA LYS A 167 -11.52 10.34 -3.47
C LYS A 167 -12.45 11.52 -3.26
N GLU A 168 -12.42 12.47 -4.20
CA GLU A 168 -13.38 13.58 -4.28
C GLU A 168 -14.72 13.12 -4.87
#